data_388afdd3d38b4e20162e7fc67f980ed8
#
_entry.id   388afdd3d38b4e20162e7fc67f980ed8
#
_cell.length_a   1.000
_cell.length_b   1.000
_cell.length_c   1.000
_cell.angle_alpha   90.00
_cell.angle_beta   90.00
_cell.angle_gamma   90.00
#
_symmetry.space_group_name_H-M   'P 1'
#
loop_
_entity.id
_entity.type
_entity.pdbx_description
1 polymer ?
#
loop_
_entity_poly.entity_id
_entity_poly.type
_entity_poly.pdbx_seq_one_letter_code
_entity_poly.pdbx_strand_id
1 'polypeptide(L)'
;LAKTTAAVTTKKKSSASAVSKAKGSSAKLPGKEFAKKSNAKTMAKAVAKSGAKTSPKTSTKSTGKSAKPAGKTIQTAVAQAKTTSKPSVKTETMRSWYDHPELYELGFLKETPKESEFLIDVFEKYVPFPVKRVLELGCGSGRLICDMAGRGFSMTGVDLNPMSLDYCKKKLKKERNKAELVVGDMTNFKFDEQFDAAVNAINTFRHLETEEAALAHLNCVAEHLKPGGVFVLSLHLLPKGGDLWGTERWGAKTEDMSVYYALTVVETSMKTRLEKLRISMLVKKKDESFRLSDHITLRIYTVEQLKSLLAKCKKLKLVGVHDFWYDIESKQKLNSDACDTILVLQRT
;
A
#
# COMPACT_ATOMS: atom_id res chain seq x y z
N LEU A 1 10.41 32.71 65.89
CA LEU A 1 11.26 33.86 65.56
C LEU A 1 11.28 33.94 63.99
N ALA A 2 10.52 34.71 63.38
CA ALA A 2 10.44 36.15 63.16
C ALA A 2 11.36 36.66 62.06
N LYS A 3 10.70 37.09 60.93
CA LYS A 3 11.01 38.25 60.08
C LYS A 3 12.24 38.08 59.12
N THR A 4 12.19 38.40 57.82
CA THR A 4 11.73 39.68 57.26
C THR A 4 11.61 39.59 55.75
N THR A 5 10.59 40.20 55.19
CA THR A 5 10.29 40.58 53.79
C THR A 5 11.35 41.48 53.15
N ALA A 6 11.56 41.31 51.87
CA ALA A 6 11.95 42.42 51.00
C ALA A 6 11.42 42.20 49.56
N ALA A 7 10.48 43.02 49.17
CA ALA A 7 10.00 43.22 47.82
C ALA A 7 10.96 44.11 47.04
N VAL A 8 11.29 43.74 45.80
CA VAL A 8 11.92 44.67 44.85
C VAL A 8 11.09 44.69 43.56
N THR A 9 10.45 45.81 43.39
CA THR A 9 9.73 46.26 42.20
C THR A 9 10.74 46.84 41.21
N THR A 10 10.80 46.37 39.98
CA THR A 10 11.41 47.14 38.89
C THR A 10 10.62 47.04 37.59
N LYS A 11 10.19 48.17 37.19
CA LYS A 11 9.56 48.76 36.00
C LYS A 11 9.69 48.04 34.68
N LYS A 12 8.52 47.97 34.03
CA LYS A 12 8.32 47.84 32.57
C LYS A 12 9.10 48.90 31.79
N LYS A 13 9.77 48.45 30.72
CA LYS A 13 10.01 49.27 29.52
C LYS A 13 9.49 48.53 28.32
N SER A 14 8.50 49.11 27.67
CA SER A 14 7.97 48.78 26.37
C SER A 14 8.95 49.27 25.29
N SER A 15 9.31 48.40 24.34
CA SER A 15 9.84 48.82 23.06
C SER A 15 9.09 48.08 21.95
N ALA A 16 8.23 48.83 21.29
CA ALA A 16 7.63 48.46 20.02
C ALA A 16 8.71 48.54 18.93
N SER A 17 8.88 47.48 18.13
CA SER A 17 9.60 47.57 16.87
C SER A 17 8.78 46.97 15.74
N ALA A 18 8.76 47.73 14.66
CA ALA A 18 7.91 47.68 13.49
C ALA A 18 8.01 46.38 12.70
N VAL A 19 6.85 45.87 12.30
CA VAL A 19 6.73 44.83 11.28
C VAL A 19 6.85 45.47 9.89
N SER A 20 7.96 45.24 9.20
CA SER A 20 8.11 45.58 7.78
C SER A 20 7.45 44.49 6.93
N LYS A 21 6.42 44.87 6.19
CA LYS A 21 5.77 44.06 5.14
C LYS A 21 6.76 43.87 3.97
N ALA A 22 7.29 42.66 3.83
CA ALA A 22 7.92 42.25 2.58
C ALA A 22 6.84 41.62 1.66
N LYS A 23 6.52 42.28 0.58
CA LYS A 23 5.74 41.72 -0.54
C LYS A 23 6.62 40.70 -1.27
N GLY A 24 6.34 39.42 -1.10
CA GLY A 24 6.90 38.34 -1.91
C GLY A 24 6.02 38.08 -3.13
N SER A 25 6.56 38.31 -4.31
CA SER A 25 5.96 38.02 -5.60
C SER A 25 5.77 36.51 -5.78
N SER A 26 4.55 36.10 -6.05
CA SER A 26 4.22 34.72 -6.44
C SER A 26 4.72 34.45 -7.85
N ALA A 27 5.80 33.70 -7.99
CA ALA A 27 6.18 33.10 -9.27
C ALA A 27 5.28 31.89 -9.52
N LYS A 28 4.43 31.98 -10.55
CA LYS A 28 3.67 30.86 -11.11
C LYS A 28 4.64 29.83 -11.69
N LEU A 29 4.67 28.63 -11.14
CA LEU A 29 5.28 27.46 -11.77
C LEU A 29 4.33 26.90 -12.85
N PRO A 30 4.81 26.61 -14.07
CA PRO A 30 4.05 25.95 -15.11
C PRO A 30 4.16 24.43 -14.91
N GLY A 31 3.05 23.73 -14.66
CA GLY A 31 3.09 22.28 -14.49
C GLY A 31 1.76 21.62 -14.25
N LYS A 32 0.73 21.96 -15.01
CA LYS A 32 -0.52 21.19 -15.01
C LYS A 32 -0.79 20.65 -16.41
N GLU A 33 -0.10 19.59 -16.83
CA GLU A 33 -0.59 18.84 -18.01
C GLU A 33 -0.03 17.41 -18.21
N PHE A 34 0.73 16.83 -17.29
CA PHE A 34 1.28 15.46 -17.49
C PHE A 34 0.85 14.38 -16.48
N ALA A 35 -0.07 14.68 -15.56
CA ALA A 35 -0.51 13.72 -14.53
C ALA A 35 -1.87 13.06 -14.80
N LYS A 36 -2.38 13.06 -16.03
CA LYS A 36 -3.73 12.51 -16.34
C LYS A 36 -3.77 11.12 -16.98
N LYS A 37 -2.68 10.34 -17.00
CA LYS A 37 -2.72 8.96 -17.53
C LYS A 37 -1.67 8.08 -16.85
N SER A 38 -1.84 7.69 -15.60
CA SER A 38 -1.12 6.52 -15.07
C SER A 38 -1.83 5.90 -13.87
N ASN A 39 -2.02 4.66 -13.95
CA ASN A 39 -2.17 3.57 -12.99
C ASN A 39 -3.52 3.24 -12.37
N ALA A 40 -4.35 4.15 -11.90
CA ALA A 40 -5.63 3.72 -11.31
C ALA A 40 -6.71 3.35 -12.35
N LYS A 41 -6.65 3.93 -13.55
CA LYS A 41 -7.51 3.48 -14.68
C LYS A 41 -7.10 2.11 -15.23
N THR A 42 -5.90 1.65 -14.95
CA THR A 42 -5.40 0.32 -15.36
C THR A 42 -5.92 -0.77 -14.43
N MET A 43 -6.06 -0.48 -13.13
CA MET A 43 -6.66 -1.41 -12.17
C MET A 43 -8.16 -1.64 -12.43
N ALA A 44 -8.93 -0.57 -12.65
CA ALA A 44 -10.39 -0.69 -12.92
C ALA A 44 -10.74 -1.15 -14.35
N LYS A 45 -9.87 -0.96 -15.35
CA LYS A 45 -10.12 -1.39 -16.75
C LYS A 45 -9.69 -2.83 -17.06
N ALA A 46 -8.85 -3.46 -16.27
CA ALA A 46 -8.50 -4.87 -16.44
C ALA A 46 -9.69 -5.80 -16.14
N VAL A 47 -10.56 -5.41 -15.20
CA VAL A 47 -11.76 -6.15 -14.81
C VAL A 47 -12.88 -6.08 -15.85
N ALA A 48 -12.93 -5.06 -16.71
CA ALA A 48 -14.08 -4.82 -17.60
C ALA A 48 -13.94 -5.34 -19.06
N LYS A 49 -12.83 -5.94 -19.47
CA LYS A 49 -12.58 -6.30 -20.89
C LYS A 49 -12.33 -7.77 -21.22
N SER A 50 -12.46 -8.73 -20.31
CA SER A 50 -12.25 -10.16 -20.60
C SER A 50 -13.52 -10.99 -20.81
N GLY A 51 -14.65 -10.38 -21.01
CA GLY A 51 -15.92 -11.08 -21.28
C GLY A 51 -16.41 -10.93 -22.71
N ALA A 52 -15.90 -11.67 -23.68
CA ALA A 52 -16.65 -12.18 -24.84
C ALA A 52 -15.77 -12.95 -25.85
N LYS A 53 -16.29 -14.15 -26.23
CA LYS A 53 -16.06 -14.94 -27.46
C LYS A 53 -14.77 -15.76 -27.52
N THR A 54 -14.77 -17.03 -27.88
CA THR A 54 -15.72 -17.91 -28.61
C THR A 54 -15.23 -19.35 -28.52
N SER A 55 -16.14 -20.31 -28.41
CA SER A 55 -15.86 -21.74 -28.56
C SER A 55 -15.75 -22.12 -30.04
N PRO A 56 -14.87 -23.03 -30.47
CA PRO A 56 -14.98 -23.65 -31.77
C PRO A 56 -15.68 -25.01 -31.69
N LYS A 57 -16.68 -25.16 -32.55
CA LYS A 57 -17.39 -26.42 -32.80
C LYS A 57 -16.50 -27.37 -33.65
N THR A 58 -16.42 -28.61 -33.19
CA THR A 58 -15.97 -29.78 -33.96
C THR A 58 -16.95 -30.13 -35.06
N SER A 59 -16.45 -30.41 -36.29
CA SER A 59 -17.10 -31.32 -37.22
C SER A 59 -16.08 -32.07 -38.08
N THR A 60 -16.15 -33.36 -38.00
CA THR A 60 -15.50 -34.42 -38.80
C THR A 60 -16.05 -34.50 -40.21
N LYS A 61 -15.19 -34.79 -41.23
CA LYS A 61 -15.37 -35.89 -42.22
C LYS A 61 -14.27 -35.89 -43.30
N SER A 62 -13.60 -36.90 -43.36
CA SER A 62 -13.06 -37.97 -44.19
C SER A 62 -13.04 -37.82 -45.74
N THR A 63 -12.04 -38.52 -46.30
CA THR A 63 -11.79 -39.09 -47.66
C THR A 63 -10.99 -38.19 -48.60
N GLY A 64 -9.87 -38.58 -49.25
CA GLY A 64 -9.33 -39.81 -49.69
C GLY A 64 -8.42 -39.55 -50.90
N LYS A 65 -7.37 -40.38 -51.06
CA LYS A 65 -6.63 -40.73 -52.28
C LYS A 65 -5.49 -39.84 -52.83
N SER A 66 -4.30 -40.38 -52.61
CA SER A 66 -3.19 -40.72 -53.49
C SER A 66 -2.89 -39.93 -54.79
N ALA A 67 -1.64 -39.47 -54.90
CA ALA A 67 -0.71 -39.73 -56.04
C ALA A 67 0.68 -39.09 -55.75
N LYS A 68 1.73 -39.91 -55.87
CA LYS A 68 3.10 -39.46 -56.15
C LYS A 68 3.23 -39.18 -57.66
N PRO A 69 4.14 -38.27 -58.14
CA PRO A 69 5.46 -38.71 -58.52
C PRO A 69 6.63 -37.72 -58.28
N ALA A 70 7.77 -38.36 -58.12
CA ALA A 70 9.12 -38.11 -58.58
C ALA A 70 9.72 -36.69 -58.76
N GLY A 71 10.76 -36.44 -57.99
CA GLY A 71 12.07 -36.05 -58.46
C GLY A 71 12.38 -34.60 -58.82
N LYS A 72 13.15 -33.95 -57.91
CA LYS A 72 14.40 -33.25 -58.30
C LYS A 72 15.06 -32.71 -57.05
N THR A 73 16.24 -33.21 -56.75
CA THR A 73 17.15 -32.73 -55.70
C THR A 73 17.65 -31.33 -56.06
N ILE A 74 17.30 -30.34 -55.25
CA ILE A 74 17.98 -29.07 -55.24
C ILE A 74 18.61 -28.94 -53.85
N GLN A 75 19.92 -29.05 -53.80
CA GLN A 75 20.71 -28.71 -52.61
C GLN A 75 20.61 -27.20 -52.38
N THR A 76 19.78 -26.78 -51.43
CA THR A 76 19.78 -25.42 -50.96
C THR A 76 20.57 -25.39 -49.65
N ALA A 77 21.67 -24.66 -49.67
CA ALA A 77 22.50 -24.40 -48.51
C ALA A 77 21.65 -23.76 -47.41
N VAL A 78 21.40 -24.50 -46.33
CA VAL A 78 20.77 -23.97 -45.11
C VAL A 78 21.81 -23.14 -44.42
N ALA A 79 21.71 -21.81 -44.55
CA ALA A 79 22.41 -20.89 -43.70
C ALA A 79 21.92 -21.12 -42.26
N GLN A 80 22.81 -21.62 -41.41
CA GLN A 80 22.58 -21.73 -39.97
C GLN A 80 22.35 -20.31 -39.40
N ALA A 81 21.08 -19.91 -39.24
CA ALA A 81 20.73 -18.78 -38.43
C ALA A 81 21.19 -19.09 -37.02
N LYS A 82 22.20 -18.37 -36.55
CA LYS A 82 22.58 -18.34 -35.15
C LYS A 82 21.37 -17.84 -34.35
N THR A 83 20.61 -18.75 -33.79
CA THR A 83 19.60 -18.45 -32.77
C THR A 83 20.35 -17.93 -31.56
N THR A 84 20.44 -16.61 -31.42
CA THR A 84 20.83 -15.99 -30.16
C THR A 84 19.71 -16.29 -29.17
N SER A 85 19.88 -17.33 -28.36
CA SER A 85 19.00 -17.64 -27.27
C SER A 85 18.99 -16.41 -26.36
N LYS A 86 17.80 -15.82 -26.14
CA LYS A 86 17.65 -14.79 -25.11
C LYS A 86 18.17 -15.39 -23.80
N PRO A 87 18.99 -14.63 -23.02
CA PRO A 87 19.50 -15.13 -21.76
C PRO A 87 18.31 -15.56 -20.88
N SER A 88 18.35 -16.79 -20.40
CA SER A 88 17.32 -17.32 -19.50
C SER A 88 17.40 -16.55 -18.19
N VAL A 89 16.30 -15.89 -17.81
CA VAL A 89 16.21 -15.19 -16.53
C VAL A 89 16.11 -16.24 -15.42
N LYS A 90 17.11 -16.29 -14.53
CA LYS A 90 17.08 -17.20 -13.39
C LYS A 90 15.91 -16.84 -12.48
N THR A 91 15.08 -17.83 -12.14
CA THR A 91 13.97 -17.64 -11.20
C THR A 91 14.35 -18.29 -9.87
N GLU A 92 14.28 -17.51 -8.81
CA GLU A 92 14.53 -17.96 -7.46
C GLU A 92 13.22 -17.88 -6.65
N THR A 93 12.93 -18.93 -5.87
CA THR A 93 11.85 -18.89 -4.88
C THR A 93 12.38 -18.20 -3.65
N MET A 94 11.74 -17.12 -3.24
CA MET A 94 12.07 -16.42 -2.00
C MET A 94 11.23 -16.97 -0.85
N ARG A 95 11.72 -16.83 0.38
CA ARG A 95 11.00 -17.20 1.58
C ARG A 95 9.78 -16.29 1.79
N SER A 96 9.99 -14.99 1.62
CA SER A 96 8.93 -13.98 1.59
C SER A 96 9.36 -12.78 0.77
N TRP A 97 8.43 -12.14 0.04
CA TRP A 97 8.76 -10.91 -0.67
C TRP A 97 8.99 -9.73 0.29
N TYR A 98 8.50 -9.85 1.52
CA TYR A 98 8.77 -8.88 2.60
C TYR A 98 10.19 -8.99 3.17
N ASP A 99 10.93 -10.07 2.86
CA ASP A 99 12.34 -10.21 3.22
C ASP A 99 13.27 -9.42 2.27
N HIS A 100 12.69 -8.77 1.25
CA HIS A 100 13.35 -7.84 0.33
C HIS A 100 12.74 -6.43 0.45
N PRO A 101 12.85 -5.78 1.64
CA PRO A 101 12.15 -4.53 1.93
C PRO A 101 12.53 -3.40 0.98
N GLU A 102 13.75 -3.38 0.44
CA GLU A 102 14.20 -2.40 -0.56
C GLU A 102 13.48 -2.56 -1.91
N LEU A 103 13.23 -3.80 -2.33
CA LEU A 103 12.48 -4.08 -3.56
C LEU A 103 10.99 -3.87 -3.34
N TYR A 104 10.46 -4.26 -2.18
CA TYR A 104 9.07 -4.01 -1.81
C TYR A 104 8.77 -2.52 -1.82
N GLU A 105 9.56 -1.74 -1.10
CA GLU A 105 9.37 -0.30 -0.94
C GLU A 105 9.40 0.44 -2.29
N LEU A 106 10.35 0.10 -3.15
CA LEU A 106 10.50 0.74 -4.46
C LEU A 106 9.19 0.70 -5.27
N GLY A 107 8.39 -0.37 -5.11
CA GLY A 107 7.11 -0.52 -5.79
C GLY A 107 6.04 0.46 -5.36
N PHE A 108 6.16 1.05 -4.16
CA PHE A 108 5.16 1.92 -3.53
C PHE A 108 5.67 3.30 -3.15
N LEU A 109 6.98 3.54 -3.25
CA LEU A 109 7.64 4.75 -2.76
C LEU A 109 7.09 6.03 -3.39
N LYS A 110 6.72 5.96 -4.67
CA LYS A 110 6.24 7.13 -5.43
C LYS A 110 4.96 7.73 -4.88
N GLU A 111 4.08 6.91 -4.31
CA GLU A 111 2.78 7.35 -3.79
C GLU A 111 2.87 7.80 -2.32
N THR A 112 3.99 7.50 -1.63
CA THR A 112 4.16 7.78 -0.19
C THR A 112 3.92 9.23 0.20
N PRO A 113 4.48 10.26 -0.49
CA PRO A 113 4.27 11.65 -0.09
C PRO A 113 2.79 12.06 -0.16
N LYS A 114 2.07 11.60 -1.19
CA LYS A 114 0.66 11.90 -1.37
C LYS A 114 -0.22 11.20 -0.33
N GLU A 115 0.11 9.96 0.01
CA GLU A 115 -0.56 9.22 1.08
C GLU A 115 -0.33 9.90 2.45
N SER A 116 0.89 10.35 2.72
CA SER A 116 1.20 11.11 3.96
C SER A 116 0.46 12.42 4.05
N GLU A 117 0.37 13.19 2.96
CA GLU A 117 -0.43 14.43 2.89
C GLU A 117 -1.90 14.15 3.18
N PHE A 118 -2.46 13.12 2.55
CA PHE A 118 -3.83 12.70 2.82
C PHE A 118 -4.06 12.29 4.28
N LEU A 119 -3.11 11.57 4.90
CA LEU A 119 -3.22 11.22 6.32
C LEU A 119 -3.25 12.47 7.21
N ILE A 120 -2.45 13.49 6.90
CA ILE A 120 -2.47 14.78 7.62
C ILE A 120 -3.82 15.46 7.46
N ASP A 121 -4.36 15.53 6.24
CA ASP A 121 -5.69 16.08 5.97
C ASP A 121 -6.79 15.31 6.73
N VAL A 122 -6.68 13.97 6.82
CA VAL A 122 -7.59 13.15 7.64
C VAL A 122 -7.47 13.50 9.11
N PHE A 123 -6.26 13.69 9.65
CA PHE A 123 -6.06 14.06 11.04
C PHE A 123 -6.67 15.43 11.34
N GLU A 124 -6.43 16.41 10.49
CA GLU A 124 -7.00 17.76 10.64
C GLU A 124 -8.53 17.76 10.56
N LYS A 125 -9.11 16.95 9.68
CA LYS A 125 -10.55 16.92 9.44
C LYS A 125 -11.35 16.15 10.49
N TYR A 126 -10.80 15.04 11.01
CA TYR A 126 -11.57 14.09 11.80
C TYR A 126 -11.14 13.99 13.27
N VAL A 127 -9.95 14.48 13.67
CA VAL A 127 -9.48 14.42 15.05
C VAL A 127 -9.71 15.77 15.73
N PRO A 128 -10.41 15.83 16.91
CA PRO A 128 -10.75 17.09 17.56
C PRO A 128 -9.61 17.74 18.35
N PHE A 129 -8.39 17.23 18.23
CA PHE A 129 -7.19 17.72 18.92
C PHE A 129 -5.95 17.55 18.02
N PRO A 130 -4.84 18.24 18.31
CA PRO A 130 -3.61 18.11 17.50
C PRO A 130 -3.06 16.68 17.54
N VAL A 131 -2.90 16.06 16.39
CA VAL A 131 -2.27 14.74 16.25
C VAL A 131 -0.75 14.89 16.30
N LYS A 132 -0.11 14.11 17.18
CA LYS A 132 1.35 14.07 17.35
C LYS A 132 1.89 12.64 17.31
N ARG A 133 1.21 11.70 17.97
CA ARG A 133 1.63 10.31 18.11
C ARG A 133 0.80 9.43 17.19
N VAL A 134 1.47 8.79 16.23
CA VAL A 134 0.82 7.97 15.21
C VAL A 134 1.40 6.55 15.25
N LEU A 135 0.52 5.56 15.27
CA LEU A 135 0.85 4.14 15.23
C LEU A 135 0.63 3.61 13.80
N GLU A 136 1.62 2.97 13.20
CA GLU A 136 1.46 2.24 11.94
C GLU A 136 1.57 0.73 12.18
N LEU A 137 0.55 -0.01 11.77
CA LEU A 137 0.43 -1.46 11.95
C LEU A 137 0.73 -2.19 10.65
N GLY A 138 1.68 -3.14 10.68
CA GLY A 138 2.28 -3.71 9.50
C GLY A 138 3.10 -2.69 8.73
N CYS A 139 3.98 -1.96 9.44
CA CYS A 139 4.74 -0.84 8.86
C CYS A 139 5.81 -1.26 7.85
N GLY A 140 6.19 -2.53 7.80
CA GLY A 140 7.11 -3.11 6.82
C GLY A 140 8.44 -2.35 6.71
N SER A 141 8.79 -1.95 5.48
CA SER A 141 10.01 -1.16 5.18
C SER A 141 10.00 0.25 5.80
N GLY A 142 8.90 0.68 6.40
CA GLY A 142 8.76 1.98 7.05
C GLY A 142 8.67 3.16 6.08
N ARG A 143 8.07 2.99 4.89
CA ARG A 143 7.91 4.09 3.94
C ARG A 143 7.10 5.26 4.51
N LEU A 144 5.96 4.98 5.17
CA LEU A 144 5.16 6.01 5.87
C LEU A 144 5.81 6.43 7.18
N ILE A 145 6.39 5.50 7.96
CA ILE A 145 7.13 5.82 9.19
C ILE A 145 8.18 6.90 8.93
N CYS A 146 9.02 6.73 7.91
CA CYS A 146 10.10 7.68 7.60
C CYS A 146 9.55 9.03 7.11
N ASP A 147 8.58 9.03 6.19
CA ASP A 147 8.03 10.25 5.63
C ASP A 147 7.26 11.07 6.69
N MET A 148 6.43 10.43 7.50
CA MET A 148 5.68 11.08 8.58
C MET A 148 6.59 11.55 9.72
N ALA A 149 7.61 10.77 10.09
CA ALA A 149 8.62 11.23 11.05
C ALA A 149 9.39 12.47 10.55
N GLY A 150 9.71 12.50 9.25
CA GLY A 150 10.32 13.68 8.61
C GLY A 150 9.42 14.92 8.61
N ARG A 151 8.10 14.73 8.69
CA ARG A 151 7.09 15.80 8.83
C ARG A 151 6.82 16.22 10.29
N GLY A 152 7.51 15.58 11.25
CA GLY A 152 7.45 15.95 12.68
C GLY A 152 6.50 15.14 13.53
N PHE A 153 5.90 14.05 13.02
CA PHE A 153 5.09 13.14 13.83
C PHE A 153 5.97 12.18 14.65
N SER A 154 5.52 11.88 15.87
CA SER A 154 6.09 10.81 16.70
C SER A 154 5.51 9.47 16.23
N MET A 155 6.28 8.75 15.43
CA MET A 155 5.85 7.51 14.82
C MET A 155 6.23 6.30 15.68
N THR A 156 5.30 5.35 15.80
CA THR A 156 5.54 4.00 16.31
C THR A 156 5.10 3.00 15.24
N GLY A 157 5.97 2.06 14.85
CA GLY A 157 5.70 1.02 13.88
C GLY A 157 5.68 -0.37 14.51
N VAL A 158 4.68 -1.17 14.18
CA VAL A 158 4.60 -2.61 14.54
C VAL A 158 4.62 -3.43 13.27
N ASP A 159 5.51 -4.43 13.20
CA ASP A 159 5.56 -5.40 12.10
C ASP A 159 6.04 -6.76 12.59
N LEU A 160 5.60 -7.83 11.93
CA LEU A 160 6.04 -9.20 12.23
C LEU A 160 7.44 -9.50 11.69
N ASN A 161 7.89 -8.76 10.65
CA ASN A 161 9.14 -9.04 9.95
C ASN A 161 10.31 -8.20 10.50
N PRO A 162 11.24 -8.81 11.26
CA PRO A 162 12.37 -8.09 11.82
C PRO A 162 13.33 -7.56 10.74
N MET A 163 13.43 -8.20 9.57
CA MET A 163 14.27 -7.73 8.47
C MET A 163 13.76 -6.42 7.88
N SER A 164 12.45 -6.30 7.74
CA SER A 164 11.80 -5.06 7.31
C SER A 164 12.01 -3.94 8.33
N LEU A 165 11.88 -4.23 9.62
CA LEU A 165 12.14 -3.24 10.69
C LEU A 165 13.61 -2.82 10.77
N ASP A 166 14.55 -3.73 10.56
CA ASP A 166 15.98 -3.39 10.48
C ASP A 166 16.29 -2.48 9.28
N TYR A 167 15.64 -2.70 8.17
CA TYR A 167 15.74 -1.82 7.00
C TYR A 167 15.17 -0.42 7.33
N CYS A 168 13.98 -0.34 7.91
CA CYS A 168 13.36 0.91 8.37
C CYS A 168 14.28 1.67 9.33
N LYS A 169 14.87 0.98 10.32
CA LYS A 169 15.79 1.57 11.28
C LYS A 169 17.04 2.19 10.62
N LYS A 170 17.59 1.51 9.61
CA LYS A 170 18.73 2.04 8.83
C LYS A 170 18.34 3.30 8.06
N LYS A 171 17.14 3.35 7.47
CA LYS A 171 16.61 4.54 6.79
C LYS A 171 16.43 5.71 7.74
N LEU A 172 15.74 5.51 8.86
CA LEU A 172 15.54 6.53 9.88
C LEU A 172 16.88 7.13 10.33
N LYS A 173 17.88 6.29 10.58
CA LYS A 173 19.24 6.76 10.93
C LYS A 173 19.87 7.61 9.82
N LYS A 174 19.75 7.18 8.55
CA LYS A 174 20.27 7.92 7.39
C LYS A 174 19.62 9.29 7.24
N GLU A 175 18.32 9.37 7.46
CA GLU A 175 17.50 10.58 7.35
C GLU A 175 17.50 11.43 8.62
N ARG A 176 18.19 10.98 9.68
CA ARG A 176 18.25 11.63 11.00
C ARG A 176 16.87 11.76 11.67
N ASN A 177 15.94 10.90 11.29
CA ASN A 177 14.62 10.79 11.89
C ASN A 177 14.62 9.73 13.01
N LYS A 178 13.58 9.76 13.86
CA LYS A 178 13.37 8.80 14.95
C LYS A 178 11.95 8.27 14.89
N ALA A 179 11.83 6.97 15.17
CA ALA A 179 10.56 6.30 15.42
C ALA A 179 10.81 5.11 16.36
N GLU A 180 9.78 4.70 17.06
CA GLU A 180 9.77 3.46 17.81
C GLU A 180 9.39 2.31 16.86
N LEU A 181 10.15 1.21 16.85
CA LEU A 181 9.90 0.06 16.01
C LEU A 181 9.83 -1.20 16.84
N VAL A 182 8.71 -1.91 16.77
CA VAL A 182 8.40 -3.09 17.59
C VAL A 182 8.12 -4.29 16.70
N VAL A 183 8.83 -5.39 16.92
CA VAL A 183 8.47 -6.69 16.35
C VAL A 183 7.25 -7.20 17.09
N GLY A 184 6.10 -7.33 16.42
CA GLY A 184 4.86 -7.70 17.09
C GLY A 184 3.73 -8.04 16.12
N ASP A 185 2.73 -8.73 16.67
CA ASP A 185 1.49 -9.06 15.98
C ASP A 185 0.48 -7.90 16.09
N MET A 186 -0.03 -7.42 14.95
CA MET A 186 -1.02 -6.34 14.92
C MET A 186 -2.37 -6.72 15.55
N THR A 187 -2.59 -7.99 15.90
CA THR A 187 -3.79 -8.45 16.59
C THR A 187 -3.67 -8.41 18.11
N ASN A 188 -2.43 -8.33 18.63
CA ASN A 188 -2.15 -8.42 20.07
C ASN A 188 -0.84 -7.69 20.41
N PHE A 189 -0.86 -6.38 20.33
CA PHE A 189 0.24 -5.52 20.80
C PHE A 189 -0.16 -4.79 22.07
N LYS A 190 0.81 -4.26 22.81
CA LYS A 190 0.57 -3.50 24.04
C LYS A 190 1.54 -2.34 24.16
N PHE A 191 0.97 -1.17 24.40
CA PHE A 191 1.67 0.07 24.74
C PHE A 191 1.02 0.68 25.98
N ASP A 192 1.81 1.32 26.82
CA ASP A 192 1.31 1.98 28.03
C ASP A 192 0.59 3.30 27.71
N GLU A 193 0.98 3.96 26.63
CA GLU A 193 0.42 5.24 26.21
C GLU A 193 -0.45 5.10 24.95
N GLN A 194 -1.53 5.86 24.91
CA GLN A 194 -2.42 5.90 23.76
C GLN A 194 -1.89 6.79 22.63
N PHE A 195 -2.33 6.49 21.43
CA PHE A 195 -2.02 7.20 20.21
C PHE A 195 -3.14 8.16 19.82
N ASP A 196 -2.79 9.23 19.11
CA ASP A 196 -3.74 10.20 18.55
C ASP A 196 -4.40 9.65 17.28
N ALA A 197 -3.62 8.89 16.49
CA ALA A 197 -4.08 8.21 15.28
C ALA A 197 -3.37 6.88 15.10
N ALA A 198 -4.01 5.99 14.35
CA ALA A 198 -3.42 4.74 13.89
C ALA A 198 -3.65 4.56 12.39
N VAL A 199 -2.75 3.84 11.71
CA VAL A 199 -2.81 3.57 10.27
C VAL A 199 -2.55 2.09 10.02
N ASN A 200 -3.31 1.50 9.11
CA ASN A 200 -3.03 0.20 8.51
C ASN A 200 -3.16 0.35 7.00
N ALA A 201 -2.01 0.50 6.34
CA ALA A 201 -1.93 0.89 4.94
C ALA A 201 -2.08 -0.31 4.00
N ILE A 202 -2.51 -0.03 2.82
CA ILE A 202 -2.62 -0.86 1.61
C ILE A 202 -2.69 -2.37 1.84
N ASN A 203 -3.89 -2.90 2.05
CA ASN A 203 -4.16 -4.35 2.15
C ASN A 203 -3.51 -5.11 3.32
N THR A 204 -2.73 -4.49 4.18
CA THR A 204 -2.11 -5.15 5.34
C THR A 204 -3.15 -5.85 6.21
N PHE A 205 -4.31 -5.24 6.43
CA PHE A 205 -5.44 -5.83 7.15
C PHE A 205 -5.92 -7.16 6.57
N ARG A 206 -5.79 -7.37 5.26
CA ARG A 206 -6.23 -8.58 4.57
C ARG A 206 -5.35 -9.80 4.82
N HIS A 207 -4.17 -9.62 5.46
CA HIS A 207 -3.36 -10.74 5.98
C HIS A 207 -3.98 -11.42 7.19
N LEU A 208 -4.99 -10.81 7.81
CA LEU A 208 -5.78 -11.44 8.87
C LEU A 208 -6.79 -12.40 8.25
N GLU A 209 -6.39 -13.65 8.10
CA GLU A 209 -7.14 -14.66 7.34
C GLU A 209 -8.48 -15.05 7.98
N THR A 210 -8.68 -14.78 9.28
CA THR A 210 -9.91 -15.10 10.00
C THR A 210 -10.65 -13.84 10.47
N GLU A 211 -11.94 -13.98 10.71
CA GLU A 211 -12.76 -12.86 11.21
C GLU A 211 -12.44 -12.53 12.67
N GLU A 212 -12.06 -13.56 13.43
CA GLU A 212 -11.64 -13.42 14.84
C GLU A 212 -10.35 -12.60 14.92
N ALA A 213 -9.34 -12.91 14.10
CA ALA A 213 -8.10 -12.13 14.02
C ALA A 213 -8.36 -10.68 13.59
N ALA A 214 -9.22 -10.49 12.58
CA ALA A 214 -9.60 -9.15 12.12
C ALA A 214 -10.33 -8.35 13.21
N LEU A 215 -11.22 -8.96 13.96
CA LEU A 215 -11.90 -8.32 15.09
C LEU A 215 -10.95 -8.04 16.25
N ALA A 216 -10.02 -8.97 16.56
CA ALA A 216 -9.00 -8.78 17.58
C ALA A 216 -8.13 -7.56 17.25
N HIS A 217 -7.70 -7.43 15.98
CA HIS A 217 -6.96 -6.27 15.51
C HIS A 217 -7.74 -4.96 15.71
N LEU A 218 -9.00 -4.89 15.26
CA LEU A 218 -9.83 -3.69 15.42
C LEU A 218 -10.00 -3.30 16.89
N ASN A 219 -10.23 -4.27 17.77
CA ASN A 219 -10.36 -4.03 19.21
C ASN A 219 -9.05 -3.57 19.83
N CYS A 220 -7.93 -4.23 19.48
CA CYS A 220 -6.60 -3.86 19.96
C CYS A 220 -6.24 -2.42 19.56
N VAL A 221 -6.49 -2.03 18.30
CA VAL A 221 -6.31 -0.64 17.83
C VAL A 221 -7.18 0.33 18.62
N ALA A 222 -8.47 -0.01 18.81
CA ALA A 222 -9.41 0.85 19.53
C ALA A 222 -9.01 1.08 21.00
N GLU A 223 -8.36 0.10 21.64
CA GLU A 223 -7.87 0.23 23.02
C GLU A 223 -6.65 1.15 23.13
N HIS A 224 -5.84 1.22 22.08
CA HIS A 224 -4.65 2.04 22.03
C HIS A 224 -4.86 3.43 21.44
N LEU A 225 -6.07 3.75 20.96
CA LEU A 225 -6.42 5.10 20.53
C LEU A 225 -7.05 5.92 21.64
N LYS A 226 -6.69 7.19 21.71
CA LYS A 226 -7.41 8.18 22.54
C LYS A 226 -8.87 8.31 22.07
N PRO A 227 -9.84 8.59 22.98
CA PRO A 227 -11.19 8.98 22.56
C PRO A 227 -11.14 10.17 21.59
N GLY A 228 -11.84 10.07 20.46
CA GLY A 228 -11.78 11.05 19.37
C GLY A 228 -10.61 10.85 18.39
N GLY A 229 -9.64 10.01 18.69
CA GLY A 229 -8.57 9.62 17.75
C GLY A 229 -9.11 8.76 16.60
N VAL A 230 -8.35 8.65 15.52
CA VAL A 230 -8.80 7.93 14.30
C VAL A 230 -7.91 6.76 13.96
N PHE A 231 -8.53 5.71 13.39
CA PHE A 231 -7.87 4.62 12.70
C PHE A 231 -8.15 4.73 11.21
N VAL A 232 -7.09 4.89 10.40
CA VAL A 232 -7.17 4.93 8.94
C VAL A 232 -6.84 3.54 8.41
N LEU A 233 -7.81 2.91 7.78
CA LEU A 233 -7.72 1.54 7.26
C LEU A 233 -7.90 1.51 5.75
N SER A 234 -6.87 1.10 5.00
CA SER A 234 -6.90 1.03 3.54
C SER A 234 -6.89 -0.41 3.05
N LEU A 235 -7.89 -0.78 2.25
CA LEU A 235 -7.97 -2.13 1.68
C LEU A 235 -8.77 -2.16 0.37
N HIS A 236 -8.49 -3.17 -0.45
CA HIS A 236 -9.35 -3.51 -1.58
C HIS A 236 -10.55 -4.33 -1.11
N LEU A 237 -11.72 -3.97 -1.60
CA LEU A 237 -12.96 -4.73 -1.45
C LEU A 237 -13.33 -5.41 -2.76
N LEU A 238 -13.99 -6.54 -2.67
CA LEU A 238 -14.60 -7.20 -3.82
C LEU A 238 -15.93 -6.50 -4.12
N PRO A 239 -16.05 -5.74 -5.23
CA PRO A 239 -17.31 -5.12 -5.61
C PRO A 239 -18.32 -6.17 -6.09
N LYS A 240 -19.60 -5.81 -6.11
CA LYS A 240 -20.66 -6.69 -6.62
C LYS A 240 -20.41 -7.03 -8.09
N GLY A 241 -20.36 -8.33 -8.39
CA GLY A 241 -20.03 -8.82 -9.72
C GLY A 241 -18.57 -8.65 -10.12
N GLY A 242 -17.70 -8.32 -9.19
CA GLY A 242 -16.25 -8.25 -9.41
C GLY A 242 -15.65 -9.62 -9.74
N ASP A 243 -14.58 -9.61 -10.54
CA ASP A 243 -13.84 -10.80 -10.89
C ASP A 243 -12.89 -11.16 -9.74
N LEU A 244 -12.91 -12.43 -9.33
CA LEU A 244 -11.99 -12.98 -8.33
C LEU A 244 -10.62 -13.33 -8.93
N TRP A 245 -10.51 -13.35 -10.24
CA TRP A 245 -9.28 -13.71 -10.95
C TRP A 245 -8.68 -12.51 -11.63
N GLY A 246 -7.40 -12.31 -11.45
CA GLY A 246 -6.73 -11.19 -12.09
C GLY A 246 -5.21 -11.25 -11.97
N THR A 247 -4.57 -10.36 -12.69
CA THR A 247 -3.14 -10.07 -12.55
C THR A 247 -2.94 -8.57 -12.59
N GLU A 248 -2.42 -8.03 -11.52
CA GLU A 248 -1.93 -6.66 -11.46
C GLU A 248 -0.46 -6.60 -11.85
N ARG A 249 -0.08 -5.53 -12.55
CA ARG A 249 1.31 -5.30 -12.97
C ARG A 249 1.66 -3.84 -12.86
N TRP A 250 2.81 -3.58 -12.28
CA TRP A 250 3.41 -2.24 -12.25
C TRP A 250 4.93 -2.34 -12.30
N GLY A 251 5.61 -1.22 -12.34
CA GLY A 251 7.06 -1.19 -12.34
C GLY A 251 7.58 0.06 -11.67
N ALA A 252 8.78 -0.05 -11.13
CA ALA A 252 9.52 1.04 -10.55
C ALA A 252 10.97 1.01 -11.02
N LYS A 253 11.63 2.16 -10.99
CA LYS A 253 12.98 2.32 -11.52
C LYS A 253 13.79 3.29 -10.66
N THR A 254 15.04 2.92 -10.41
CA THR A 254 16.12 3.82 -9.93
C THR A 254 17.14 4.03 -11.04
N GLU A 255 18.22 4.74 -10.79
CA GLU A 255 19.33 4.88 -11.74
C GLU A 255 19.97 3.53 -12.08
N ASP A 256 20.11 2.65 -11.08
CA ASP A 256 20.85 1.39 -11.20
C ASP A 256 19.98 0.17 -11.48
N MET A 257 18.66 0.27 -11.30
CA MET A 257 17.79 -0.90 -11.30
C MET A 257 16.38 -0.58 -11.79
N SER A 258 15.74 -1.59 -12.42
CA SER A 258 14.31 -1.60 -12.71
C SER A 258 13.68 -2.85 -12.11
N VAL A 259 12.53 -2.71 -11.46
CA VAL A 259 11.76 -3.83 -10.91
C VAL A 259 10.38 -3.83 -11.54
N TYR A 260 9.96 -5.00 -12.03
CA TYR A 260 8.63 -5.24 -12.59
C TYR A 260 7.89 -6.22 -11.70
N TYR A 261 6.77 -5.79 -11.17
CA TYR A 261 5.95 -6.56 -10.25
C TYR A 261 4.76 -7.16 -10.98
N ALA A 262 4.37 -8.35 -10.54
CA ALA A 262 3.11 -8.96 -10.93
C ALA A 262 2.51 -9.70 -9.73
N LEU A 263 1.27 -9.38 -9.38
CA LEU A 263 0.45 -10.12 -8.45
C LEU A 263 -0.63 -10.84 -9.24
N THR A 264 -0.68 -12.16 -9.13
CA THR A 264 -1.64 -12.98 -9.88
C THR A 264 -2.42 -13.84 -8.90
N VAL A 265 -3.74 -13.75 -8.92
CA VAL A 265 -4.60 -14.67 -8.18
C VAL A 265 -4.45 -16.07 -8.78
N VAL A 266 -3.99 -17.04 -7.98
CA VAL A 266 -3.76 -18.43 -8.40
C VAL A 266 -4.75 -19.41 -7.76
N GLU A 267 -5.39 -19.00 -6.67
CA GLU A 267 -6.43 -19.76 -5.99
C GLU A 267 -7.37 -18.79 -5.29
N THR A 268 -8.66 -19.06 -5.28
CA THR A 268 -9.64 -18.24 -4.59
C THR A 268 -10.85 -19.05 -4.15
N SER A 269 -11.43 -18.70 -3.01
CA SER A 269 -12.62 -19.37 -2.45
C SER A 269 -13.49 -18.40 -1.67
N MET A 270 -14.70 -18.17 -2.15
CA MET A 270 -15.71 -17.39 -1.42
C MET A 270 -16.23 -18.11 -0.18
N LYS A 271 -16.12 -19.44 -0.10
CA LYS A 271 -16.50 -20.21 1.09
C LYS A 271 -15.58 -19.90 2.27
N THR A 272 -14.27 -19.88 2.04
CA THR A 272 -13.26 -19.52 3.06
C THR A 272 -13.01 -18.02 3.11
N ARG A 273 -13.41 -17.27 2.08
CA ARG A 273 -13.11 -15.86 1.86
C ARG A 273 -11.60 -15.58 1.81
N LEU A 274 -10.87 -16.49 1.18
CA LEU A 274 -9.41 -16.38 0.99
C LEU A 274 -9.07 -16.42 -0.49
N GLU A 275 -8.06 -15.65 -0.85
CA GLU A 275 -7.37 -15.73 -2.14
C GLU A 275 -5.87 -15.92 -1.93
N LYS A 276 -5.26 -16.74 -2.76
CA LYS A 276 -3.82 -16.93 -2.82
C LYS A 276 -3.27 -16.21 -4.03
N LEU A 277 -2.33 -15.32 -3.80
CA LEU A 277 -1.66 -14.54 -4.83
C LEU A 277 -0.24 -15.05 -5.03
N ARG A 278 0.14 -15.26 -6.30
CA ARG A 278 1.54 -15.41 -6.66
C ARG A 278 2.12 -14.04 -6.94
N ILE A 279 3.17 -13.71 -6.21
CA ILE A 279 3.97 -12.52 -6.40
C ILE A 279 5.15 -12.86 -7.30
N SER A 280 5.48 -11.98 -8.22
CA SER A 280 6.66 -12.09 -9.05
C SER A 280 7.31 -10.72 -9.20
N MET A 281 8.60 -10.62 -8.87
CA MET A 281 9.43 -9.44 -9.06
C MET A 281 10.54 -9.77 -10.06
N LEU A 282 10.50 -9.18 -11.26
CA LEU A 282 11.61 -9.24 -12.21
C LEU A 282 12.52 -8.04 -11.97
N VAL A 283 13.67 -8.30 -11.38
CA VAL A 283 14.71 -7.30 -11.11
C VAL A 283 15.70 -7.29 -12.26
N LYS A 284 15.97 -6.10 -12.80
CA LYS A 284 16.97 -5.86 -13.85
C LYS A 284 17.95 -4.82 -13.34
N LYS A 285 19.21 -5.18 -13.25
CA LYS A 285 20.37 -4.31 -13.02
C LYS A 285 21.20 -4.26 -14.33
N LYS A 286 22.25 -3.44 -14.36
CA LYS A 286 23.09 -3.27 -15.56
C LYS A 286 23.55 -4.60 -16.16
N ASP A 287 24.08 -5.49 -15.32
CA ASP A 287 24.74 -6.74 -15.76
C ASP A 287 24.00 -8.00 -15.27
N GLU A 288 22.89 -7.85 -14.55
CA GLU A 288 22.18 -8.93 -13.91
C GLU A 288 20.66 -8.80 -14.11
N SER A 289 20.01 -9.92 -14.34
CA SER A 289 18.54 -10.00 -14.38
C SER A 289 18.09 -11.29 -13.70
N PHE A 290 17.27 -11.18 -12.68
CA PHE A 290 16.72 -12.32 -11.96
C PHE A 290 15.26 -12.09 -11.58
N ARG A 291 14.56 -13.18 -11.28
CA ARG A 291 13.16 -13.16 -10.86
C ARG A 291 13.01 -13.78 -9.48
N LEU A 292 12.36 -13.05 -8.60
CA LEU A 292 11.92 -13.55 -7.30
C LEU A 292 10.43 -13.91 -7.37
N SER A 293 10.03 -14.97 -6.70
CA SER A 293 8.63 -15.41 -6.66
C SER A 293 8.25 -15.89 -5.26
N ASP A 294 7.04 -15.51 -4.84
CA ASP A 294 6.45 -15.85 -3.54
C ASP A 294 4.95 -16.06 -3.68
N HIS A 295 4.30 -16.55 -2.62
CA HIS A 295 2.86 -16.66 -2.50
C HIS A 295 2.40 -16.08 -1.18
N ILE A 296 1.36 -15.26 -1.22
CA ILE A 296 0.68 -14.76 -0.03
C ILE A 296 -0.79 -15.15 -0.06
N THR A 297 -1.38 -15.28 1.12
CA THR A 297 -2.83 -15.46 1.29
C THR A 297 -3.42 -14.17 1.83
N LEU A 298 -4.51 -13.71 1.21
CA LEU A 298 -5.24 -12.52 1.63
C LEU A 298 -6.72 -12.87 1.82
N ARG A 299 -7.34 -12.23 2.83
CA ARG A 299 -8.77 -12.35 3.05
C ARG A 299 -9.54 -11.46 2.08
N ILE A 300 -10.63 -12.00 1.54
CA ILE A 300 -11.58 -11.30 0.68
C ILE A 300 -12.66 -10.67 1.55
N TYR A 301 -12.97 -9.40 1.30
CA TYR A 301 -14.08 -8.69 1.91
C TYR A 301 -15.00 -8.10 0.85
N THR A 302 -16.30 -8.38 0.95
CA THR A 302 -17.33 -7.52 0.35
C THR A 302 -17.67 -6.38 1.31
N VAL A 303 -18.37 -5.37 0.82
CA VAL A 303 -18.81 -4.24 1.66
C VAL A 303 -19.69 -4.72 2.81
N GLU A 304 -20.59 -5.67 2.57
CA GLU A 304 -21.50 -6.20 3.59
C GLU A 304 -20.73 -6.93 4.69
N GLN A 305 -19.74 -7.75 4.31
CA GLN A 305 -18.89 -8.47 5.26
C GLN A 305 -18.05 -7.51 6.10
N LEU A 306 -17.48 -6.47 5.47
CA LEU A 306 -16.73 -5.45 6.19
C LEU A 306 -17.62 -4.66 7.15
N LYS A 307 -18.81 -4.21 6.73
CA LYS A 307 -19.78 -3.54 7.60
C LYS A 307 -20.19 -4.42 8.79
N SER A 308 -20.43 -5.70 8.55
CA SER A 308 -20.77 -6.66 9.61
C SER A 308 -19.62 -6.80 10.62
N LEU A 309 -18.38 -6.88 10.17
CA LEU A 309 -17.20 -6.93 11.03
C LEU A 309 -17.05 -5.65 11.86
N LEU A 310 -17.12 -4.47 11.21
CA LEU A 310 -17.01 -3.17 11.89
C LEU A 310 -18.11 -2.98 12.95
N ALA A 311 -19.34 -3.47 12.70
CA ALA A 311 -20.44 -3.40 13.66
C ALA A 311 -20.18 -4.19 14.95
N LYS A 312 -19.25 -5.17 14.94
CA LYS A 312 -18.84 -5.94 16.13
C LYS A 312 -17.86 -5.15 17.02
N CYS A 313 -17.05 -4.26 16.43
CA CYS A 313 -16.14 -3.39 17.19
C CYS A 313 -16.86 -2.10 17.63
N LYS A 314 -17.48 -2.15 18.83
CA LYS A 314 -18.32 -1.05 19.34
C LYS A 314 -17.56 0.24 19.65
N LYS A 315 -16.24 0.16 19.82
CA LYS A 315 -15.39 1.29 20.16
C LYS A 315 -14.93 2.13 18.94
N LEU A 316 -15.18 1.66 17.70
CA LEU A 316 -14.83 2.37 16.46
C LEU A 316 -16.09 2.71 15.67
N LYS A 317 -16.20 3.97 15.25
CA LYS A 317 -17.30 4.48 14.42
C LYS A 317 -16.77 4.94 13.07
N LEU A 318 -17.37 4.48 11.98
CA LEU A 318 -17.04 4.96 10.63
C LEU A 318 -17.48 6.42 10.48
N VAL A 319 -16.53 7.32 10.21
CA VAL A 319 -16.76 8.77 10.05
C VAL A 319 -16.38 9.30 8.67
N GLY A 320 -15.57 8.56 7.91
CA GLY A 320 -15.18 8.92 6.54
C GLY A 320 -14.92 7.70 5.66
N VAL A 321 -15.18 7.86 4.36
CA VAL A 321 -14.84 6.88 3.32
C VAL A 321 -14.22 7.64 2.15
N HIS A 322 -13.04 7.22 1.75
CA HIS A 322 -12.27 7.79 0.66
C HIS A 322 -11.73 6.65 -0.24
N ASP A 323 -11.06 6.99 -1.31
CA ASP A 323 -10.40 6.04 -2.22
C ASP A 323 -8.88 6.26 -2.28
N PHE A 324 -8.19 5.41 -3.04
CA PHE A 324 -6.73 5.49 -3.21
C PHE A 324 -6.28 6.63 -4.14
N TRP A 325 -7.19 7.57 -4.49
CA TRP A 325 -6.78 8.84 -5.09
C TRP A 325 -6.21 9.82 -4.06
N TYR A 326 -6.36 9.51 -2.76
CA TYR A 326 -5.86 10.33 -1.65
C TYR A 326 -6.32 11.80 -1.76
N ASP A 327 -7.60 12.00 -2.03
CA ASP A 327 -8.24 13.32 -2.06
C ASP A 327 -9.25 13.42 -0.92
N ILE A 328 -8.96 14.26 0.07
CA ILE A 328 -9.77 14.41 1.28
C ILE A 328 -11.16 15.02 0.99
N GLU A 329 -11.30 15.76 -0.10
CA GLU A 329 -12.57 16.36 -0.49
C GLU A 329 -13.43 15.38 -1.32
N SER A 330 -12.81 14.36 -1.92
CA SER A 330 -13.50 13.31 -2.66
C SER A 330 -14.15 12.31 -1.71
N LYS A 331 -15.41 12.55 -1.34
CA LYS A 331 -16.19 11.63 -0.49
C LYS A 331 -16.69 10.44 -1.29
N GLN A 332 -16.38 9.25 -0.82
CA GLN A 332 -16.87 8.00 -1.39
C GLN A 332 -18.05 7.45 -0.57
N LYS A 333 -18.84 6.58 -1.21
CA LYS A 333 -19.89 5.82 -0.53
C LYS A 333 -19.41 4.38 -0.33
N LEU A 334 -19.53 3.88 0.89
CA LEU A 334 -19.32 2.46 1.14
C LEU A 334 -20.55 1.67 0.69
N ASN A 335 -20.64 1.45 -0.63
CA ASN A 335 -21.72 0.70 -1.31
C ASN A 335 -21.14 -0.53 -2.02
N SER A 336 -21.99 -1.32 -2.66
CA SER A 336 -21.62 -2.58 -3.33
C SER A 336 -20.58 -2.43 -4.46
N ASP A 337 -20.32 -1.22 -4.94
CA ASP A 337 -19.39 -0.96 -6.05
C ASP A 337 -18.02 -0.50 -5.55
N ALA A 338 -17.87 -0.31 -4.21
CA ALA A 338 -16.61 0.12 -3.61
C ALA A 338 -15.53 -0.96 -3.81
N CYS A 339 -14.34 -0.51 -4.25
CA CYS A 339 -13.16 -1.35 -4.46
C CYS A 339 -11.98 -0.79 -3.67
N ASP A 340 -11.28 0.20 -4.19
CA ASP A 340 -10.13 0.85 -3.55
C ASP A 340 -10.64 1.75 -2.42
N THR A 341 -10.58 1.29 -1.19
CA THR A 341 -11.33 1.92 -0.10
C THR A 341 -10.41 2.28 1.07
N ILE A 342 -10.53 3.53 1.52
CA ILE A 342 -9.93 4.03 2.77
C ILE A 342 -11.05 4.38 3.72
N LEU A 343 -11.05 3.73 4.88
CA LEU A 343 -12.01 3.98 5.95
C LEU A 343 -11.36 4.83 7.04
N VAL A 344 -12.05 5.84 7.49
CA VAL A 344 -11.70 6.62 8.69
C VAL A 344 -12.61 6.18 9.82
N LEU A 345 -12.06 5.50 10.81
CA LEU A 345 -12.76 4.93 11.94
C LEU A 345 -12.37 5.73 13.19
N GLN A 346 -13.32 6.43 13.80
CA GLN A 346 -13.06 7.24 14.98
C GLN A 346 -13.33 6.45 16.26
N ARG A 347 -12.44 6.59 17.24
CA ARG A 347 -12.58 6.02 18.58
C ARG A 347 -13.65 6.81 19.37
N THR A 348 -14.71 6.13 19.77
CA THR A 348 -15.82 6.69 20.57
C THR A 348 -15.50 6.76 22.05
#